data_310b1ef556556a8462de0d4e01d327d1
#
_entry.id   310b1ef556556a8462de0d4e01d327d1
#
_cell.length_a   1.000
_cell.length_b   1.000
_cell.length_c   1.000
_cell.angle_alpha   90.00
_cell.angle_beta   90.00
_cell.angle_gamma   90.00
#
_symmetry.space_group_name_H-M   'P 1'
#
loop_
_entity.id
_entity.type
_entity.pdbx_description
1 polymer ?
#
loop_
_entity_poly.entity_id
_entity_poly.type
_entity_poly.pdbx_seq_one_letter_code
_entity_poly.pdbx_strand_id
1 'polypeptide(L)'
;FRTQNSLIDPKNLINIGAFDLESTLEMDPEFLDTDAEHEHDSRVTSTSARFEGELNVNKLNVWIGNLMRDKGEDLFRYKGVLAVKGMDEKFVFQGVHMLFGGDFSDEIGLWKDGETRECRFVFIGKNLDHQALLDGLMECRAEELRFNVGDTVYANIGEFTEGRILKTWDQGNPYRVEIQNEEKSNVWVPIDTDQFVRDKI
;
A
#
# COMPACT_ATOMS: atom_id res chain seq x y z
N PHE A 1 -9.93 5.53 -30.69
CA PHE A 1 -8.64 6.16 -30.38
C PHE A 1 -7.80 5.24 -29.47
N ARG A 2 -6.49 5.26 -29.65
CA ARG A 2 -5.54 4.64 -28.70
C ARG A 2 -4.84 5.76 -27.98
N THR A 3 -4.87 5.73 -26.64
CA THR A 3 -4.26 6.75 -25.78
C THR A 3 -3.18 6.15 -24.93
N GLN A 4 -2.19 6.95 -24.54
CA GLN A 4 -1.18 6.60 -23.57
C GLN A 4 -1.17 7.69 -22.49
N ASN A 5 -1.12 7.32 -21.21
CA ASN A 5 -1.20 8.23 -20.06
C ASN A 5 -2.43 9.15 -20.11
N SER A 6 -3.55 8.66 -20.63
CA SER A 6 -4.79 9.41 -20.83
C SER A 6 -4.66 10.68 -21.68
N LEU A 7 -3.59 10.82 -22.45
CA LEU A 7 -3.37 11.97 -23.34
C LEU A 7 -4.18 11.80 -24.61
N ILE A 8 -5.15 12.69 -24.82
CA ILE A 8 -5.95 12.81 -26.03
C ILE A 8 -6.39 14.26 -26.18
N ASP A 9 -6.42 14.76 -27.42
CA ASP A 9 -7.01 16.07 -27.70
C ASP A 9 -8.51 16.03 -27.38
N PRO A 10 -9.03 16.93 -26.51
CA PRO A 10 -10.46 16.98 -26.17
C PRO A 10 -11.39 17.06 -27.39
N LYS A 11 -10.95 17.63 -28.50
CA LYS A 11 -11.72 17.67 -29.77
C LYS A 11 -12.04 16.27 -30.31
N ASN A 12 -11.24 15.27 -29.96
CA ASN A 12 -11.48 13.89 -30.33
C ASN A 12 -12.49 13.16 -29.42
N LEU A 13 -12.94 13.80 -28.34
CA LEU A 13 -13.88 13.23 -27.37
C LEU A 13 -15.23 13.95 -27.36
N ILE A 14 -15.24 15.23 -27.76
CA ILE A 14 -16.43 16.08 -27.68
C ILE A 14 -17.09 16.14 -29.07
N ASN A 15 -18.41 16.08 -29.11
CA ASN A 15 -19.24 16.18 -30.32
C ASN A 15 -18.92 15.12 -31.40
N ILE A 16 -18.47 13.95 -30.99
CA ILE A 16 -18.16 12.84 -31.90
C ILE A 16 -19.38 11.99 -32.29
N GLY A 17 -20.58 12.35 -31.79
CA GLY A 17 -21.80 11.62 -32.07
C GLY A 17 -21.80 10.15 -31.58
N ALA A 18 -21.04 9.86 -30.51
CA ALA A 18 -20.88 8.48 -30.01
C ALA A 18 -22.08 8.01 -29.15
N PHE A 19 -22.92 8.94 -28.70
CA PHE A 19 -24.15 8.62 -27.95
C PHE A 19 -25.27 8.36 -28.97
N ASP A 20 -25.86 7.19 -28.88
CA ASP A 20 -27.03 6.79 -29.64
C ASP A 20 -28.11 6.35 -28.63
N LEU A 21 -29.18 7.16 -28.57
CA LEU A 21 -30.28 6.94 -27.62
C LEU A 21 -31.05 5.65 -27.93
N GLU A 22 -31.22 5.31 -29.19
CA GLU A 22 -31.99 4.13 -29.60
C GLU A 22 -31.26 2.87 -29.16
N SER A 23 -29.97 2.77 -29.43
CA SER A 23 -29.11 1.67 -28.94
C SER A 23 -29.03 1.62 -27.41
N THR A 24 -29.07 2.78 -26.75
CA THR A 24 -29.08 2.85 -25.29
C THR A 24 -30.37 2.29 -24.70
N LEU A 25 -31.54 2.66 -25.28
CA LEU A 25 -32.83 2.16 -24.85
C LEU A 25 -33.07 0.69 -25.19
N GLU A 26 -32.40 0.16 -26.23
CA GLU A 26 -32.40 -1.28 -26.49
C GLU A 26 -31.67 -2.07 -25.40
N MET A 27 -30.58 -1.50 -24.87
CA MET A 27 -29.79 -2.12 -23.80
C MET A 27 -30.41 -1.90 -22.40
N ASP A 28 -30.97 -0.74 -22.17
CA ASP A 28 -31.59 -0.32 -20.91
C ASP A 28 -32.89 0.45 -21.21
N PRO A 29 -34.04 -0.24 -21.30
CA PRO A 29 -35.32 0.38 -21.58
C PRO A 29 -35.77 1.45 -20.55
N GLU A 30 -35.25 1.35 -19.33
CA GLU A 30 -35.58 2.26 -18.22
C GLU A 30 -34.61 3.44 -18.11
N PHE A 31 -33.64 3.58 -19.05
CA PHE A 31 -32.60 4.62 -19.02
C PHE A 31 -33.13 6.06 -18.86
N LEU A 32 -34.33 6.35 -19.41
CA LEU A 32 -34.99 7.67 -19.27
C LEU A 32 -36.00 7.75 -18.12
N ASP A 33 -36.21 6.63 -17.42
CA ASP A 33 -37.13 6.64 -16.26
C ASP A 33 -36.40 7.21 -15.05
N THR A 34 -36.72 8.46 -14.71
CA THR A 34 -36.17 9.16 -13.57
C THR A 34 -36.72 8.68 -12.22
N ASP A 35 -37.81 7.94 -12.25
CA ASP A 35 -38.53 7.44 -11.06
C ASP A 35 -38.21 5.93 -10.84
N ALA A 36 -37.46 5.29 -11.74
CA ALA A 36 -37.02 3.92 -11.56
C ALA A 36 -36.23 3.76 -10.27
N GLU A 37 -36.64 2.83 -9.43
CA GLU A 37 -35.88 2.46 -8.24
C GLU A 37 -34.55 1.84 -8.66
N HIS A 38 -33.46 2.59 -8.50
CA HIS A 38 -32.11 2.06 -8.68
C HIS A 38 -31.78 1.13 -7.50
N GLU A 39 -31.78 -0.17 -7.75
CA GLU A 39 -31.24 -1.12 -6.78
C GLU A 39 -29.72 -1.00 -6.70
N HIS A 40 -29.26 -0.38 -5.64
CA HIS A 40 -27.83 -0.44 -5.31
C HIS A 40 -27.51 -1.82 -4.71
N ASP A 41 -26.47 -2.49 -5.21
CA ASP A 41 -25.96 -3.70 -4.56
C ASP A 41 -25.44 -3.32 -3.16
N SER A 42 -26.28 -3.52 -2.14
CA SER A 42 -25.94 -3.19 -0.75
C SER A 42 -24.73 -3.91 -0.20
N ARG A 43 -24.24 -4.92 -0.92
CA ARG A 43 -23.00 -5.64 -0.57
C ARG A 43 -21.75 -4.85 -0.94
N VAL A 44 -21.87 -3.86 -1.86
CA VAL A 44 -20.75 -2.99 -2.23
C VAL A 44 -20.68 -1.83 -1.24
N THR A 45 -19.57 -1.77 -0.54
CA THR A 45 -19.34 -0.75 0.50
C THR A 45 -17.97 -0.11 0.35
N SER A 46 -17.76 0.98 1.09
CA SER A 46 -16.43 1.59 1.21
C SER A 46 -16.00 1.61 2.68
N THR A 47 -14.72 1.37 2.88
CA THR A 47 -14.04 1.55 4.16
C THR A 47 -12.93 2.56 3.99
N SER A 48 -12.86 3.54 4.88
CA SER A 48 -11.76 4.49 4.93
C SER A 48 -11.31 4.69 6.35
N ALA A 49 -10.01 4.91 6.52
CA ALA A 49 -9.46 5.32 7.80
C ALA A 49 -8.33 6.34 7.63
N ARG A 50 -8.10 7.06 8.72
CA ARG A 50 -6.99 7.98 8.88
C ARG A 50 -6.45 7.82 10.29
N PHE A 51 -5.16 7.63 10.43
CA PHE A 51 -4.49 7.58 11.72
C PHE A 51 -3.08 8.19 11.63
N GLU A 52 -2.62 8.74 12.73
CA GLU A 52 -1.27 9.25 12.86
C GLU A 52 -0.29 8.12 13.16
N GLY A 53 0.93 8.25 12.65
CA GLY A 53 2.03 7.32 12.82
C GLY A 53 2.53 6.76 11.50
N GLU A 54 3.56 5.94 11.62
CA GLU A 54 4.31 5.41 10.49
C GLU A 54 4.20 3.89 10.45
N LEU A 55 4.28 3.31 9.25
CA LEU A 55 4.21 1.88 8.99
C LEU A 55 5.59 1.30 8.69
N ASN A 56 5.75 0.01 8.95
CA ASN A 56 6.81 -0.81 8.39
C ASN A 56 6.36 -1.27 7.00
N VAL A 57 7.05 -0.82 5.95
CA VAL A 57 6.69 -1.12 4.54
C VAL A 57 6.75 -2.61 4.22
N ASN A 58 7.62 -3.37 4.89
CA ASN A 58 7.74 -4.81 4.66
C ASN A 58 6.54 -5.57 5.24
N LYS A 59 6.06 -5.19 6.45
CA LYS A 59 4.81 -5.71 7.01
C LYS A 59 3.63 -5.36 6.11
N LEU A 60 3.57 -4.12 5.64
CA LEU A 60 2.53 -3.65 4.71
C LEU A 60 2.49 -4.49 3.43
N ASN A 61 3.65 -4.75 2.81
CA ASN A 61 3.74 -5.55 1.59
C ASN A 61 3.25 -6.99 1.82
N VAL A 62 3.61 -7.61 2.95
CA VAL A 62 3.12 -8.95 3.33
C VAL A 62 1.61 -8.93 3.51
N TRP A 63 1.09 -7.94 4.24
CA TRP A 63 -0.35 -7.83 4.50
C TRP A 63 -1.14 -7.61 3.21
N ILE A 64 -0.72 -6.67 2.34
CA ILE A 64 -1.36 -6.42 1.04
C ILE A 64 -1.32 -7.68 0.17
N GLY A 65 -0.18 -8.40 0.13
CA GLY A 65 -0.06 -9.64 -0.62
C GLY A 65 -1.07 -10.71 -0.16
N ASN A 66 -1.25 -10.85 1.15
CA ASN A 66 -2.26 -11.74 1.72
C ASN A 66 -3.68 -11.27 1.39
N LEU A 67 -3.96 -9.98 1.56
CA LEU A 67 -5.27 -9.39 1.25
C LEU A 67 -5.66 -9.60 -0.22
N MET A 68 -4.72 -9.39 -1.15
CA MET A 68 -4.96 -9.61 -2.58
C MET A 68 -5.23 -11.07 -2.89
N ARG A 69 -4.50 -11.99 -2.28
CA ARG A 69 -4.73 -13.43 -2.48
C ARG A 69 -6.09 -13.88 -1.96
N ASP A 70 -6.48 -13.38 -0.78
CA ASP A 70 -7.63 -13.89 -0.05
C ASP A 70 -8.94 -13.15 -0.40
N LYS A 71 -8.86 -11.89 -0.81
CA LYS A 71 -10.00 -10.97 -1.02
C LYS A 71 -9.91 -10.13 -2.30
N GLY A 72 -8.92 -10.36 -3.15
CA GLY A 72 -8.70 -9.51 -4.33
C GLY A 72 -9.89 -9.44 -5.29
N GLU A 73 -10.69 -10.50 -5.39
CA GLU A 73 -11.90 -10.53 -6.22
C GLU A 73 -13.02 -9.62 -5.65
N ASP A 74 -13.08 -9.47 -4.34
CA ASP A 74 -14.05 -8.62 -3.65
C ASP A 74 -13.60 -7.14 -3.57
N LEU A 75 -12.31 -6.86 -3.81
CA LEU A 75 -11.75 -5.52 -3.79
C LEU A 75 -11.84 -4.87 -5.17
N PHE A 76 -12.71 -3.86 -5.33
CA PHE A 76 -12.91 -3.20 -6.62
C PHE A 76 -11.95 -2.04 -6.83
N ARG A 77 -11.69 -1.27 -5.79
CA ARG A 77 -10.78 -0.13 -5.83
C ARG A 77 -10.19 0.13 -4.45
N TYR A 78 -8.94 0.49 -4.43
CA TYR A 78 -8.28 0.93 -3.20
C TYR A 78 -7.21 1.97 -3.50
N LYS A 79 -7.06 2.89 -2.56
CA LYS A 79 -6.06 3.96 -2.61
C LYS A 79 -5.62 4.33 -1.22
N GLY A 80 -4.37 4.75 -1.09
CA GLY A 80 -3.86 5.31 0.15
C GLY A 80 -2.60 6.13 -0.04
N VAL A 81 -2.39 7.03 0.91
CA VAL A 81 -1.12 7.72 1.12
C VAL A 81 -0.68 7.39 2.53
N LEU A 82 0.48 6.80 2.66
CA LEU A 82 0.97 6.21 3.90
C LEU A 82 2.33 6.79 4.28
N ALA A 83 2.51 7.01 5.56
CA ALA A 83 3.80 7.33 6.14
C ALA A 83 4.57 6.03 6.44
N VAL A 84 5.76 5.90 5.88
CA VAL A 84 6.66 4.76 6.11
C VAL A 84 7.81 5.20 7.00
N LYS A 85 8.10 4.44 8.03
CA LYS A 85 9.18 4.72 8.97
C LYS A 85 10.54 4.63 8.28
N GLY A 86 11.36 5.67 8.46
CA GLY A 86 12.69 5.75 7.84
C GLY A 86 12.70 6.18 6.38
N MET A 87 11.56 6.67 5.86
CA MET A 87 11.44 7.27 4.53
C MET A 87 10.92 8.69 4.63
N ASP A 88 11.46 9.59 3.83
CA ASP A 88 10.99 10.97 3.75
C ASP A 88 9.92 11.17 2.67
N GLU A 89 9.83 10.22 1.75
CA GLU A 89 8.82 10.19 0.70
C GLU A 89 7.49 9.64 1.22
N LYS A 90 6.41 10.10 0.61
CA LYS A 90 5.07 9.55 0.83
C LYS A 90 4.91 8.27 0.01
N PHE A 91 4.53 7.19 0.68
CA PHE A 91 4.21 5.94 0.00
C PHE A 91 2.77 5.99 -0.50
N VAL A 92 2.57 5.77 -1.80
CA VAL A 92 1.27 5.73 -2.43
C VAL A 92 0.96 4.32 -2.88
N PHE A 93 -0.19 3.81 -2.48
CA PHE A 93 -0.69 2.57 -3.04
C PHE A 93 -2.04 2.79 -3.70
N GLN A 94 -2.28 2.07 -4.77
CA GLN A 94 -3.54 2.10 -5.49
C GLN A 94 -3.77 0.80 -6.23
N GLY A 95 -5.03 0.49 -6.47
CA GLY A 95 -5.36 -0.66 -7.27
C GLY A 95 -6.81 -0.68 -7.74
N VAL A 96 -7.02 -1.51 -8.74
CA VAL A 96 -8.32 -1.84 -9.33
C VAL A 96 -8.36 -3.36 -9.47
N HIS A 97 -9.25 -4.00 -8.75
CA HIS A 97 -9.29 -5.47 -8.64
C HIS A 97 -7.91 -6.04 -8.27
N MET A 98 -7.45 -7.06 -9.01
CA MET A 98 -6.17 -7.72 -8.81
C MET A 98 -4.96 -6.90 -9.27
N LEU A 99 -5.19 -5.74 -9.91
CA LEU A 99 -4.10 -4.86 -10.35
C LEU A 99 -3.70 -3.95 -9.21
N PHE A 100 -2.56 -4.23 -8.63
CA PHE A 100 -1.97 -3.47 -7.53
C PHE A 100 -0.72 -2.73 -7.99
N GLY A 101 -0.58 -1.49 -7.52
CA GLY A 101 0.64 -0.70 -7.61
C GLY A 101 0.88 0.04 -6.30
N GLY A 102 2.10 -0.02 -5.80
CA GLY A 102 2.52 0.75 -4.63
C GLY A 102 3.96 1.17 -4.79
N ASP A 103 4.23 2.45 -4.58
CA ASP A 103 5.56 3.02 -4.70
C ASP A 103 5.67 4.33 -3.91
N PHE A 104 6.90 4.75 -3.66
CA PHE A 104 7.20 6.10 -3.18
C PHE A 104 7.01 7.08 -4.34
N SER A 105 6.24 8.14 -4.10
CA SER A 105 5.80 9.02 -5.18
C SER A 105 6.49 10.37 -5.16
N ASP A 106 7.35 10.61 -6.14
CA ASP A 106 7.96 11.92 -6.39
C ASP A 106 6.91 12.98 -6.73
N GLU A 107 5.77 12.60 -7.33
CA GLU A 107 4.70 13.53 -7.71
C GLU A 107 3.96 14.07 -6.49
N ILE A 108 3.75 13.24 -5.44
CA ILE A 108 3.12 13.67 -4.19
C ILE A 108 4.17 14.28 -3.25
N GLY A 109 5.42 13.90 -3.44
CA GLY A 109 6.59 14.49 -2.81
C GLY A 109 6.86 14.03 -1.39
N LEU A 110 7.72 14.79 -0.74
CA LEU A 110 8.21 14.51 0.60
C LEU A 110 7.22 14.96 1.68
N TRP A 111 7.35 14.36 2.86
CA TRP A 111 6.78 14.91 4.08
C TRP A 111 7.48 16.23 4.38
N LYS A 112 6.71 17.30 4.62
CA LYS A 112 7.25 18.62 4.94
C LYS A 112 7.68 18.69 6.40
N ASP A 113 8.61 19.57 6.71
CA ASP A 113 9.00 19.86 8.08
C ASP A 113 7.78 20.31 8.89
N GLY A 114 7.53 19.62 10.01
CA GLY A 114 6.37 19.87 10.87
C GLY A 114 5.04 19.31 10.35
N GLU A 115 5.01 18.66 9.20
CA GLU A 115 3.84 17.92 8.73
C GLU A 115 3.63 16.65 9.56
N THR A 116 2.41 16.46 10.08
CA THR A 116 2.07 15.23 10.81
C THR A 116 2.15 14.04 9.88
N ARG A 117 2.99 13.07 10.23
CA ARG A 117 3.07 11.81 9.51
C ARG A 117 1.85 10.96 9.81
N GLU A 118 1.07 10.69 8.79
CA GLU A 118 -0.21 9.98 8.92
C GLU A 118 -0.43 9.01 7.76
N CYS A 119 -1.31 8.06 7.99
CA CYS A 119 -1.76 7.11 7.01
C CYS A 119 -3.23 7.38 6.70
N ARG A 120 -3.54 7.49 5.40
CA ARG A 120 -4.91 7.61 4.89
C ARG A 120 -5.14 6.56 3.84
N PHE A 121 -6.27 5.87 3.92
CA PHE A 121 -6.62 4.88 2.91
C PHE A 121 -8.14 4.78 2.72
N VAL A 122 -8.52 4.25 1.57
CA VAL A 122 -9.88 3.86 1.24
C VAL A 122 -9.87 2.55 0.46
N PHE A 123 -10.77 1.66 0.82
CA PHE A 123 -11.11 0.44 0.08
C PHE A 123 -12.56 0.52 -0.35
N ILE A 124 -12.85 0.11 -1.57
CA ILE A 124 -14.19 -0.03 -2.14
C ILE A 124 -14.31 -1.45 -2.66
N GLY A 125 -15.33 -2.16 -2.26
CA GLY A 125 -15.50 -3.55 -2.66
C GLY A 125 -16.76 -4.18 -2.08
N LYS A 126 -16.84 -5.47 -2.27
CA LYS A 126 -17.98 -6.29 -1.88
C LYS A 126 -17.64 -7.10 -0.63
N ASN A 127 -18.62 -7.22 0.27
CA ASN A 127 -18.46 -8.02 1.50
C ASN A 127 -17.22 -7.64 2.32
N LEU A 128 -16.88 -6.35 2.38
CA LEU A 128 -15.71 -5.89 3.11
C LEU A 128 -15.90 -6.05 4.61
N ASP A 129 -14.96 -6.71 5.27
CA ASP A 129 -14.81 -6.67 6.72
C ASP A 129 -14.01 -5.43 7.09
N HIS A 130 -14.72 -4.38 7.47
CA HIS A 130 -14.15 -3.07 7.79
C HIS A 130 -13.17 -3.12 8.95
N GLN A 131 -13.48 -3.92 9.97
CA GLN A 131 -12.63 -4.04 11.15
C GLN A 131 -11.35 -4.80 10.82
N ALA A 132 -11.45 -5.93 10.11
CA ALA A 132 -10.29 -6.71 9.70
C ALA A 132 -9.32 -5.92 8.80
N LEU A 133 -9.84 -5.05 7.91
CA LEU A 133 -9.02 -4.17 7.08
C LEU A 133 -8.26 -3.13 7.92
N LEU A 134 -8.94 -2.53 8.91
CA LEU A 134 -8.32 -1.57 9.82
C LEU A 134 -7.27 -2.24 10.71
N ASP A 135 -7.62 -3.36 11.34
CA ASP A 135 -6.74 -4.10 12.25
C ASP A 135 -5.48 -4.56 11.51
N GLY A 136 -5.62 -5.10 10.29
CA GLY A 136 -4.48 -5.53 9.49
C GLY A 136 -3.53 -4.39 9.13
N LEU A 137 -4.05 -3.19 8.82
CA LEU A 137 -3.21 -2.01 8.63
C LEU A 137 -2.55 -1.55 9.93
N MET A 138 -3.25 -1.61 11.05
CA MET A 138 -2.69 -1.24 12.36
C MET A 138 -1.57 -2.19 12.80
N GLU A 139 -1.64 -3.48 12.44
CA GLU A 139 -0.56 -4.45 12.66
C GLU A 139 0.70 -4.15 11.84
N CYS A 140 0.55 -3.41 10.74
CA CYS A 140 1.68 -2.95 9.94
C CYS A 140 2.44 -1.75 10.55
N ARG A 141 2.00 -1.19 11.68
CA ARG A 141 2.71 -0.06 12.33
C ARG A 141 4.16 -0.42 12.62
N ALA A 142 5.00 0.61 12.49
CA ALA A 142 6.40 0.51 12.88
C ALA A 142 6.50 0.20 14.38
N GLU A 143 7.22 -0.85 14.70
CA GLU A 143 7.45 -1.32 16.05
C GLU A 143 8.55 -0.54 16.77
N GLU A 144 8.57 -0.62 18.10
CA GLU A 144 9.75 -0.30 18.89
C GLU A 144 10.80 -1.38 18.66
N LEU A 145 12.01 -0.93 18.36
CA LEU A 145 13.09 -1.85 17.99
C LEU A 145 13.75 -2.45 19.24
N ARG A 146 14.07 -3.74 19.18
CA ARG A 146 14.74 -4.49 20.25
C ARG A 146 16.22 -4.13 20.41
N PHE A 147 16.89 -3.74 19.30
CA PHE A 147 18.32 -3.50 19.25
C PHE A 147 18.64 -2.06 18.87
N ASN A 148 19.82 -1.60 19.30
CA ASN A 148 20.31 -0.26 19.07
C ASN A 148 21.49 -0.25 18.07
N VAL A 149 21.77 0.94 17.53
CA VAL A 149 22.99 1.14 16.72
C VAL A 149 24.22 0.77 17.54
N GLY A 150 25.05 -0.08 16.97
CA GLY A 150 26.28 -0.57 17.59
C GLY A 150 26.16 -1.96 18.23
N ASP A 151 24.93 -2.45 18.46
CA ASP A 151 24.72 -3.80 18.99
C ASP A 151 25.19 -4.87 18.01
N THR A 152 25.68 -5.98 18.57
CA THR A 152 26.03 -7.19 17.83
C THR A 152 24.85 -8.13 17.82
N VAL A 153 24.42 -8.53 16.64
CA VAL A 153 23.26 -9.38 16.41
C VAL A 153 23.58 -10.50 15.43
N TYR A 154 22.71 -11.48 15.33
CA TYR A 154 22.71 -12.48 14.28
C TYR A 154 21.62 -12.17 13.27
N ALA A 155 21.99 -11.73 12.06
CA ALA A 155 21.09 -11.48 10.95
C ALA A 155 20.96 -12.70 10.05
N ASN A 156 19.73 -13.00 9.61
CA ASN A 156 19.45 -14.10 8.70
C ASN A 156 19.69 -13.67 7.25
N ILE A 157 20.73 -14.19 6.65
CA ILE A 157 21.09 -13.98 5.23
C ILE A 157 20.99 -15.29 4.42
N GLY A 158 20.13 -16.22 4.85
CA GLY A 158 20.06 -17.61 4.41
C GLY A 158 20.51 -18.54 5.54
N GLU A 159 21.46 -18.08 6.33
CA GLU A 159 21.87 -18.59 7.64
C GLU A 159 22.09 -17.42 8.60
N PHE A 160 22.04 -17.68 9.89
CA PHE A 160 22.28 -16.66 10.91
C PHE A 160 23.76 -16.34 11.02
N THR A 161 24.12 -15.12 10.63
CA THR A 161 25.50 -14.64 10.60
C THR A 161 25.66 -13.43 11.52
N GLU A 162 26.77 -13.42 12.27
CA GLU A 162 27.09 -12.31 13.17
C GLU A 162 27.28 -11.00 12.39
N GLY A 163 26.71 -9.93 12.90
CA GLY A 163 26.83 -8.60 12.33
C GLY A 163 26.65 -7.51 13.36
N ARG A 164 26.95 -6.28 12.97
CA ARG A 164 26.79 -5.08 13.80
C ARG A 164 25.76 -4.15 13.21
N ILE A 165 24.84 -3.65 14.02
CA ILE A 165 23.84 -2.69 13.60
C ILE A 165 24.52 -1.33 13.31
N LEU A 166 24.40 -0.86 12.06
CA LEU A 166 24.92 0.43 11.62
C LEU A 166 23.89 1.53 11.74
N LYS A 167 22.64 1.22 11.42
CA LYS A 167 21.51 2.17 11.44
C LYS A 167 20.21 1.47 11.81
N THR A 168 19.31 2.23 12.39
CA THR A 168 17.92 1.84 12.59
C THR A 168 17.03 2.63 11.64
N TRP A 169 15.95 2.02 11.18
CA TRP A 169 14.97 2.60 10.23
C TRP A 169 15.64 3.22 8.99
N ASP A 170 16.51 2.43 8.34
CA ASP A 170 17.20 2.83 7.13
C ASP A 170 16.46 2.30 5.89
N GLN A 171 16.02 3.21 5.02
CA GLN A 171 15.28 2.88 3.79
C GLN A 171 14.04 1.98 4.05
N GLY A 172 13.25 2.33 5.06
CA GLY A 172 12.04 1.59 5.41
C GLY A 172 12.27 0.28 6.18
N ASN A 173 13.52 -0.09 6.45
CA ASN A 173 13.86 -1.30 7.18
C ASN A 173 14.26 -1.02 8.62
N PRO A 174 13.84 -1.85 9.60
CA PRO A 174 14.24 -1.74 11.00
C PRO A 174 15.73 -1.59 11.23
N TYR A 175 16.55 -2.42 10.57
CA TYR A 175 17.99 -2.39 10.78
C TYR A 175 18.77 -2.47 9.47
N ARG A 176 19.86 -1.73 9.42
CA ARG A 176 20.98 -1.98 8.51
C ARG A 176 22.10 -2.60 9.30
N VAL A 177 22.53 -3.80 8.91
CA VAL A 177 23.53 -4.61 9.61
C VAL A 177 24.76 -4.82 8.73
N GLU A 178 25.95 -4.51 9.24
CA GLU A 178 27.21 -4.89 8.63
C GLU A 178 27.56 -6.31 9.07
N ILE A 179 27.57 -7.23 8.13
CA ILE A 179 27.91 -8.63 8.39
C ILE A 179 29.41 -8.77 8.60
N GLN A 180 29.79 -9.54 9.62
CA GLN A 180 31.19 -9.82 9.91
C GLN A 180 31.75 -10.94 9.01
N ASN A 181 31.84 -10.63 7.72
CA ASN A 181 32.50 -11.44 6.72
C ASN A 181 33.69 -10.70 6.10
N GLU A 182 34.48 -11.36 5.25
CA GLU A 182 35.63 -10.75 4.60
C GLU A 182 35.29 -9.50 3.79
N GLU A 183 34.08 -9.45 3.19
CA GLU A 183 33.59 -8.36 2.35
C GLU A 183 32.92 -7.22 3.14
N LYS A 184 32.65 -7.41 4.42
CA LYS A 184 31.88 -6.48 5.26
C LYS A 184 30.59 -6.00 4.58
N SER A 185 29.84 -6.94 4.05
CA SER A 185 28.60 -6.65 3.33
C SER A 185 27.52 -6.05 4.24
N ASN A 186 26.74 -5.15 3.69
CA ASN A 186 25.60 -4.57 4.39
C ASN A 186 24.31 -5.28 3.98
N VAL A 187 23.47 -5.61 4.97
CA VAL A 187 22.15 -6.21 4.76
C VAL A 187 21.09 -5.39 5.47
N TRP A 188 19.88 -5.40 4.93
CA TRP A 188 18.71 -4.78 5.55
C TRP A 188 17.83 -5.87 6.16
N VAL A 189 17.51 -5.70 7.42
CA VAL A 189 16.58 -6.56 8.16
C VAL A 189 15.18 -5.99 7.99
N PRO A 190 14.24 -6.72 7.35
CA PRO A 190 12.96 -6.16 6.93
C PRO A 190 11.94 -6.04 8.06
N ILE A 191 12.02 -6.91 9.07
CA ILE A 191 11.10 -6.95 10.22
C ILE A 191 11.91 -7.36 11.45
N ASP A 192 11.65 -6.71 12.60
CA ASP A 192 12.31 -7.02 13.87
C ASP A 192 11.70 -8.25 14.55
N THR A 193 12.04 -9.42 14.06
CA THR A 193 11.63 -10.71 14.61
C THR A 193 12.78 -11.71 14.62
N ASP A 194 12.68 -12.75 15.44
CA ASP A 194 13.69 -13.80 15.55
C ASP A 194 13.91 -14.57 14.24
N GLN A 195 12.99 -14.47 13.29
CA GLN A 195 13.16 -15.02 11.94
C GLN A 195 14.25 -14.29 11.16
N PHE A 196 14.38 -12.98 11.36
CA PHE A 196 15.29 -12.14 10.59
C PHE A 196 16.52 -11.66 11.38
N VAL A 197 16.34 -11.37 12.67
CA VAL A 197 17.41 -10.89 13.56
C VAL A 197 17.17 -11.35 14.98
N ARG A 198 18.25 -11.75 15.67
CA ARG A 198 18.19 -12.21 17.06
C ARG A 198 19.46 -11.90 17.82
N ASP A 199 19.38 -11.98 19.14
CA ASP A 199 20.55 -11.93 20.02
C ASP A 199 21.53 -13.07 19.76
N LYS A 200 22.74 -12.87 20.25
CA LYS A 200 23.72 -13.95 20.37
C LYS A 200 23.20 -14.98 21.37
N ILE A 201 23.05 -16.22 20.92
CA ILE A 201 22.69 -17.36 21.78
C ILE A 201 23.90 -17.77 22.60
#